data_bbbbc36bc7c6de2fa7a91e0dbf7a9e06
#
_entry.id   bbbbc36bc7c6de2fa7a91e0dbf7a9e06
#
_cell.length_a   1.000
_cell.length_b   1.000
_cell.length_c   1.000
_cell.angle_alpha   90.00
_cell.angle_beta   90.00
_cell.angle_gamma   90.00
#
_symmetry.space_group_name_H-M   'P 1'
#
loop_
_entity.id
_entity.type
_entity.pdbx_description
1 polymer ?
#
loop_
_entity_poly.entity_id
_entity_poly.type
_entity_poly.pdbx_seq_one_letter_code
_entity_poly.pdbx_strand_id
1 'polypeptide(L)'
;MKIAFLGTPDFALPSLKMLHERGDDVVVFTQPDKPVGRKAVMTSPPVKKAALEYGMKVYQFDKIKSEEGVAALKAEAPELMVTAAFGQILSRENLAVPKYGCINVHGSLLPKYRGAAPIQWAVINGERITGVTTMLTDVGLDTGDILLKKETQIGANETAGELFGRLAEMGAELLKETIEALESGELKPIKQNEAEATKCGMIKKEYGHIDFSRGKDAVHNLVRGMNPWPCAYAMLEGEAVKIWKTRHSDAEPSRGEPGLILRADRFNGILVDCGDGVIEILELQFPGAKRMDAASAVLGHKMGFKVFE
;
A
#
# COMPACT_ATOMS: atom_id res chain seq x y z
N MET A 1 21.23 -9.38 -17.65
CA MET A 1 20.03 -9.46 -18.54
C MET A 1 19.56 -8.04 -18.85
N LYS A 2 18.95 -7.80 -20.03
CA LYS A 2 18.30 -6.51 -20.31
C LYS A 2 16.87 -6.50 -19.80
N ILE A 3 16.55 -5.57 -18.86
CA ILE A 3 15.28 -5.54 -18.16
C ILE A 3 14.58 -4.20 -18.38
N ALA A 4 13.31 -4.23 -18.77
CA ALA A 4 12.44 -3.07 -18.68
C ALA A 4 11.74 -3.07 -17.30
N PHE A 5 12.09 -2.12 -16.45
CA PHE A 5 11.48 -1.95 -15.14
C PHE A 5 10.35 -0.92 -15.18
N LEU A 6 9.15 -1.32 -14.80
CA LEU A 6 7.94 -0.50 -14.81
C LEU A 6 7.49 -0.27 -13.36
N GLY A 7 7.72 0.90 -12.81
CA GLY A 7 7.40 1.24 -11.42
C GLY A 7 7.16 2.73 -11.24
N THR A 8 6.49 3.11 -10.15
CA THR A 8 6.15 4.53 -9.92
C THR A 8 6.42 4.97 -8.48
N PRO A 9 5.75 4.43 -7.43
CA PRO A 9 5.90 4.87 -6.04
C PRO A 9 7.07 4.20 -5.34
N ASP A 10 7.24 4.56 -4.07
CA ASP A 10 8.29 4.07 -3.18
C ASP A 10 8.34 2.54 -3.06
N PHE A 11 7.21 1.84 -3.22
CA PHE A 11 7.17 0.36 -3.23
C PHE A 11 8.10 -0.27 -4.26
N ALA A 12 8.32 0.41 -5.37
CA ALA A 12 9.14 -0.08 -6.47
C ALA A 12 10.65 0.17 -6.27
N LEU A 13 11.03 1.07 -5.34
CA LEU A 13 12.42 1.48 -5.16
C LEU A 13 13.37 0.34 -4.76
N PRO A 14 13.05 -0.53 -3.77
CA PRO A 14 13.93 -1.64 -3.43
C PRO A 14 14.16 -2.61 -4.59
N SER A 15 13.12 -2.89 -5.39
CA SER A 15 13.25 -3.74 -6.58
C SER A 15 14.15 -3.10 -7.64
N LEU A 16 14.00 -1.80 -7.91
CA LEU A 16 14.88 -1.09 -8.84
C LEU A 16 16.33 -1.08 -8.36
N LYS A 17 16.54 -0.80 -7.07
CA LYS A 17 17.87 -0.83 -6.45
C LYS A 17 18.51 -2.21 -6.57
N MET A 18 17.78 -3.28 -6.28
CA MET A 18 18.25 -4.67 -6.39
C MET A 18 18.70 -4.98 -7.82
N LEU A 19 17.93 -4.59 -8.85
CA LEU A 19 18.30 -4.80 -10.25
C LEU A 19 19.58 -4.03 -10.62
N HIS A 20 19.73 -2.81 -10.13
CA HIS A 20 20.95 -2.00 -10.29
C HIS A 20 22.17 -2.69 -9.66
N GLU A 21 22.06 -3.11 -8.42
CA GLU A 21 23.12 -3.79 -7.67
C GLU A 21 23.49 -5.16 -8.25
N ARG A 22 22.54 -5.83 -8.89
CA ARG A 22 22.74 -7.07 -9.65
C ARG A 22 23.57 -6.85 -10.94
N GLY A 23 23.68 -5.61 -11.40
CA GLY A 23 24.38 -5.26 -12.65
C GLY A 23 23.58 -5.56 -13.92
N ASP A 24 22.27 -5.63 -13.85
CA ASP A 24 21.41 -5.75 -15.00
C ASP A 24 21.40 -4.46 -15.86
N ASP A 25 21.21 -4.60 -17.18
CA ASP A 25 20.98 -3.48 -18.09
C ASP A 25 19.52 -3.05 -17.97
N VAL A 26 19.26 -2.02 -17.15
CA VAL A 26 17.89 -1.61 -16.80
C VAL A 26 17.46 -0.35 -17.52
N VAL A 27 16.33 -0.42 -18.23
CA VAL A 27 15.59 0.74 -18.73
C VAL A 27 14.30 0.90 -17.95
N VAL A 28 14.00 2.14 -17.53
CA VAL A 28 12.90 2.44 -16.62
C VAL A 28 11.73 3.08 -17.35
N PHE A 29 10.53 2.58 -17.09
CA PHE A 29 9.26 3.17 -17.50
C PHE A 29 8.48 3.57 -16.25
N THR A 30 8.08 4.83 -16.14
CA THR A 30 7.36 5.34 -14.98
C THR A 30 6.25 6.30 -15.40
N GLN A 31 5.34 6.60 -14.49
CA GLN A 31 4.29 7.58 -14.78
C GLN A 31 4.89 8.99 -14.97
N PRO A 32 4.20 9.87 -15.74
CA PRO A 32 4.60 11.27 -15.89
C PRO A 32 4.69 12.01 -14.55
N ASP A 33 5.48 13.08 -14.54
CA ASP A 33 5.52 14.02 -13.44
C ASP A 33 4.13 14.61 -13.21
N LYS A 34 3.73 14.76 -11.95
CA LYS A 34 2.39 15.24 -11.58
C LYS A 34 2.48 16.38 -10.57
N PRO A 35 1.50 17.30 -10.59
CA PRO A 35 1.42 18.33 -9.55
C PRO A 35 1.05 17.68 -8.21
N VAL A 36 1.82 17.98 -7.16
CA VAL A 36 1.66 17.44 -5.81
C VAL A 36 1.46 18.56 -4.79
N GLY A 37 0.64 18.30 -3.78
CA GLY A 37 0.35 19.20 -2.68
C GLY A 37 -0.53 20.37 -3.05
N ARG A 38 -0.83 21.24 -2.05
CA ARG A 38 -1.73 22.39 -2.25
C ARG A 38 -1.20 23.43 -3.24
N LYS A 39 0.12 23.49 -3.41
CA LYS A 39 0.79 24.42 -4.34
C LYS A 39 0.96 23.86 -5.76
N ALA A 40 0.42 22.65 -6.02
CA ALA A 40 0.52 21.97 -7.33
C ALA A 40 1.96 21.97 -7.93
N VAL A 41 2.97 21.69 -7.08
CA VAL A 41 4.36 21.64 -7.53
C VAL A 41 4.57 20.38 -8.36
N MET A 42 5.05 20.55 -9.61
CA MET A 42 5.40 19.42 -10.48
C MET A 42 6.46 18.56 -9.80
N THR A 43 6.13 17.31 -9.55
CA THR A 43 6.96 16.39 -8.79
C THR A 43 7.18 15.10 -9.57
N SER A 44 8.44 14.75 -9.73
CA SER A 44 8.82 13.48 -10.37
C SER A 44 8.51 12.29 -9.47
N PRO A 45 8.05 11.17 -10.03
CA PRO A 45 7.89 9.92 -9.30
C PRO A 45 9.18 9.49 -8.60
N PRO A 46 9.09 8.83 -7.42
CA PRO A 46 10.26 8.28 -6.72
C PRO A 46 11.17 7.44 -7.63
N VAL A 47 10.59 6.55 -8.42
CA VAL A 47 11.33 5.68 -9.35
C VAL A 47 12.10 6.48 -10.40
N LYS A 48 11.54 7.59 -10.94
CA LYS A 48 12.28 8.46 -11.88
C LYS A 48 13.53 9.04 -11.24
N LYS A 49 13.41 9.54 -10.01
CA LYS A 49 14.54 10.15 -9.29
C LYS A 49 15.67 9.15 -9.09
N ALA A 50 15.34 7.98 -8.54
CA ALA A 50 16.31 6.91 -8.31
C ALA A 50 16.96 6.42 -9.62
N ALA A 51 16.16 6.22 -10.67
CA ALA A 51 16.67 5.80 -11.97
C ALA A 51 17.68 6.77 -12.56
N LEU A 52 17.43 8.08 -12.45
CA LEU A 52 18.36 9.11 -12.92
C LEU A 52 19.65 9.15 -12.08
N GLU A 53 19.56 8.94 -10.77
CA GLU A 53 20.73 8.84 -9.87
C GLU A 53 21.60 7.62 -10.22
N TYR A 54 20.97 6.52 -10.66
CA TYR A 54 21.68 5.32 -11.15
C TYR A 54 22.17 5.42 -12.61
N GLY A 55 21.92 6.58 -13.28
CA GLY A 55 22.30 6.76 -14.68
C GLY A 55 21.46 5.95 -15.68
N MET A 56 20.30 5.45 -15.26
CA MET A 56 19.42 4.66 -16.12
C MET A 56 18.60 5.52 -17.07
N LYS A 57 18.29 4.97 -18.25
CA LYS A 57 17.38 5.59 -19.21
C LYS A 57 15.94 5.52 -18.69
N VAL A 58 15.21 6.64 -18.77
CA VAL A 58 13.84 6.77 -18.24
C VAL A 58 12.88 7.19 -19.34
N TYR A 59 11.77 6.50 -19.43
CA TYR A 59 10.62 6.83 -20.26
C TYR A 59 9.39 7.14 -19.42
N GLN A 60 8.61 8.12 -19.87
CA GLN A 60 7.34 8.50 -19.26
C GLN A 60 6.28 8.62 -20.34
N PHE A 61 5.19 7.86 -20.18
CA PHE A 61 4.02 7.91 -21.07
C PHE A 61 2.75 7.99 -20.23
N ASP A 62 1.77 8.78 -20.67
CA ASP A 62 0.44 8.79 -20.05
C ASP A 62 -0.23 7.43 -20.13
N LYS A 63 0.04 6.71 -21.22
CA LYS A 63 -0.41 5.32 -21.42
C LYS A 63 0.69 4.52 -22.10
N ILE A 64 1.29 3.58 -21.36
CA ILE A 64 2.32 2.67 -21.91
C ILE A 64 1.80 1.83 -23.08
N LYS A 65 0.51 1.60 -23.16
CA LYS A 65 -0.17 0.88 -24.25
C LYS A 65 -0.44 1.74 -25.50
N SER A 66 -0.03 3.03 -25.53
CA SER A 66 -0.09 3.84 -26.75
C SER A 66 0.92 3.33 -27.77
N GLU A 67 0.74 3.70 -29.05
CA GLU A 67 1.68 3.34 -30.12
C GLU A 67 3.11 3.74 -29.80
N GLU A 68 3.32 4.95 -29.24
CA GLU A 68 4.63 5.45 -28.83
C GLU A 68 5.23 4.64 -27.67
N GLY A 69 4.41 4.30 -26.65
CA GLY A 69 4.84 3.49 -25.53
C GLY A 69 5.23 2.07 -25.94
N VAL A 70 4.44 1.43 -26.81
CA VAL A 70 4.75 0.12 -27.37
C VAL A 70 5.99 0.18 -28.27
N ALA A 71 6.12 1.21 -29.10
CA ALA A 71 7.29 1.41 -29.95
C ALA A 71 8.57 1.61 -29.14
N ALA A 72 8.53 2.43 -28.08
CA ALA A 72 9.66 2.62 -27.19
C ALA A 72 10.08 1.31 -26.50
N LEU A 73 9.11 0.54 -26.00
CA LEU A 73 9.39 -0.75 -25.37
C LEU A 73 10.00 -1.75 -26.39
N LYS A 74 9.48 -1.82 -27.61
CA LYS A 74 10.04 -2.64 -28.68
C LYS A 74 11.45 -2.21 -29.07
N ALA A 75 11.72 -0.90 -29.13
CA ALA A 75 13.04 -0.36 -29.46
C ALA A 75 14.10 -0.71 -28.42
N GLU A 76 13.70 -0.79 -27.14
CA GLU A 76 14.61 -1.25 -26.08
C GLU A 76 14.84 -2.76 -26.10
N ALA A 77 13.95 -3.54 -26.70
CA ALA A 77 14.05 -4.99 -26.82
C ALA A 77 14.48 -5.71 -25.52
N PRO A 78 13.76 -5.48 -24.38
CA PRO A 78 14.11 -6.12 -23.13
C PRO A 78 13.90 -7.64 -23.20
N GLU A 79 14.74 -8.40 -22.52
CA GLU A 79 14.58 -9.85 -22.38
C GLU A 79 13.49 -10.18 -21.34
N LEU A 80 13.35 -9.35 -20.30
CA LEU A 80 12.38 -9.47 -19.24
C LEU A 80 11.74 -8.11 -18.96
N MET A 81 10.45 -8.10 -18.66
CA MET A 81 9.80 -6.96 -18.00
C MET A 81 9.58 -7.26 -16.52
N VAL A 82 9.71 -6.24 -15.69
CA VAL A 82 9.39 -6.29 -14.25
C VAL A 82 8.46 -5.14 -13.92
N THR A 83 7.34 -5.44 -13.26
CA THR A 83 6.43 -4.41 -12.74
C THR A 83 6.40 -4.44 -11.21
N ALA A 84 6.40 -3.26 -10.60
CA ALA A 84 6.15 -3.06 -9.17
C ALA A 84 5.35 -1.76 -8.98
N ALA A 85 4.09 -1.88 -8.63
CA ALA A 85 3.18 -0.74 -8.44
C ALA A 85 3.26 0.31 -9.58
N PHE A 86 3.25 -0.13 -10.82
CA PHE A 86 3.40 0.75 -11.99
C PHE A 86 2.20 1.69 -12.18
N GLY A 87 0.97 1.19 -11.90
CA GLY A 87 -0.26 1.97 -11.97
C GLY A 87 -0.79 2.22 -13.38
N GLN A 88 -0.34 1.45 -14.38
CA GLN A 88 -0.92 1.43 -15.73
C GLN A 88 -1.16 -0.01 -16.19
N ILE A 89 -2.18 -0.18 -17.03
CA ILE A 89 -2.54 -1.47 -17.62
C ILE A 89 -1.65 -1.73 -18.83
N LEU A 90 -1.05 -2.92 -18.87
CA LEU A 90 -0.29 -3.42 -20.01
C LEU A 90 -1.23 -4.06 -21.04
N SER A 91 -1.01 -3.75 -22.34
CA SER A 91 -1.70 -4.42 -23.44
C SER A 91 -1.05 -5.76 -23.77
N ARG A 92 -1.76 -6.60 -24.56
CA ARG A 92 -1.17 -7.82 -25.10
C ARG A 92 0.10 -7.54 -25.91
N GLU A 93 0.15 -6.41 -26.60
CA GLU A 93 1.31 -6.00 -27.38
C GLU A 93 2.50 -5.65 -26.49
N ASN A 94 2.28 -4.96 -25.34
CA ASN A 94 3.35 -4.74 -24.36
C ASN A 94 3.87 -6.07 -23.81
N LEU A 95 2.97 -6.98 -23.41
CA LEU A 95 3.32 -8.28 -22.81
C LEU A 95 4.02 -9.23 -23.78
N ALA A 96 3.83 -9.06 -25.09
CA ALA A 96 4.46 -9.88 -26.13
C ALA A 96 5.90 -9.42 -26.47
N VAL A 97 6.38 -8.27 -25.96
CA VAL A 97 7.71 -7.75 -26.29
C VAL A 97 8.84 -8.56 -25.64
N PRO A 98 8.83 -8.82 -24.32
CA PRO A 98 9.96 -9.49 -23.68
C PRO A 98 9.92 -11.00 -23.88
N LYS A 99 11.10 -11.58 -24.12
CA LYS A 99 11.28 -13.02 -24.32
C LYS A 99 10.79 -13.86 -23.12
N TYR A 100 11.06 -13.38 -21.91
CA TYR A 100 10.74 -14.10 -20.66
C TYR A 100 9.45 -13.59 -20.00
N GLY A 101 8.65 -12.77 -20.72
CA GLY A 101 7.40 -12.24 -20.21
C GLY A 101 7.58 -11.10 -19.20
N CYS A 102 6.57 -10.86 -18.42
CA CYS A 102 6.51 -9.76 -17.46
C CYS A 102 6.26 -10.32 -16.06
N ILE A 103 7.20 -10.10 -15.13
CA ILE A 103 7.06 -10.44 -13.71
C ILE A 103 6.49 -9.25 -12.96
N ASN A 104 5.41 -9.45 -12.20
CA ASN A 104 4.88 -8.45 -11.28
C ASN A 104 5.22 -8.80 -9.83
N VAL A 105 5.68 -7.80 -9.07
CA VAL A 105 5.84 -7.89 -7.61
C VAL A 105 4.55 -7.38 -6.97
N HIS A 106 3.75 -8.30 -6.41
CA HIS A 106 2.45 -8.01 -5.84
C HIS A 106 2.47 -8.09 -4.31
N GLY A 107 1.95 -7.07 -3.63
CA GLY A 107 1.98 -6.93 -2.17
C GLY A 107 0.89 -7.74 -1.44
N SER A 108 0.63 -8.97 -1.84
CA SER A 108 -0.22 -9.93 -1.14
C SER A 108 0.17 -11.37 -1.42
N LEU A 109 -0.44 -12.30 -0.70
CA LEU A 109 -0.38 -13.75 -0.98
C LEU A 109 -1.48 -14.12 -1.98
N LEU A 110 -1.20 -14.00 -3.29
CA LEU A 110 -2.14 -14.38 -4.33
C LEU A 110 -2.57 -15.85 -4.17
N PRO A 111 -3.85 -16.19 -4.46
CA PRO A 111 -4.84 -15.41 -5.21
C PRO A 111 -5.64 -14.41 -4.35
N LYS A 112 -5.34 -14.24 -3.07
CA LYS A 112 -6.02 -13.26 -2.22
C LYS A 112 -5.56 -11.83 -2.53
N TYR A 113 -6.50 -10.87 -2.43
CA TYR A 113 -6.23 -9.45 -2.59
C TYR A 113 -5.65 -9.07 -3.95
N ARG A 114 -6.19 -9.60 -5.06
CA ARG A 114 -5.94 -9.09 -6.40
C ARG A 114 -6.42 -7.64 -6.50
N GLY A 115 -5.61 -6.73 -7.04
CA GLY A 115 -6.00 -5.35 -7.29
C GLY A 115 -5.10 -4.30 -6.66
N ALA A 116 -5.66 -3.10 -6.42
CA ALA A 116 -4.86 -1.88 -6.31
C ALA A 116 -4.26 -1.60 -4.93
N ALA A 117 -4.81 -2.11 -3.84
CA ALA A 117 -4.39 -1.74 -2.49
C ALA A 117 -4.35 -2.95 -1.52
N PRO A 118 -3.67 -4.06 -1.90
CA PRO A 118 -3.68 -5.29 -1.11
C PRO A 118 -3.18 -5.10 0.32
N ILE A 119 -2.15 -4.28 0.51
CA ILE A 119 -1.50 -4.06 1.81
C ILE A 119 -2.45 -3.39 2.79
N GLN A 120 -3.09 -2.28 2.36
CA GLN A 120 -4.04 -1.57 3.20
C GLN A 120 -5.24 -2.46 3.56
N TRP A 121 -5.80 -3.16 2.58
CA TRP A 121 -6.95 -4.03 2.82
C TRP A 121 -6.63 -5.21 3.73
N ALA A 122 -5.44 -5.80 3.65
CA ALA A 122 -5.02 -6.84 4.57
C ALA A 122 -5.01 -6.34 6.03
N VAL A 123 -4.50 -5.12 6.26
CA VAL A 123 -4.49 -4.49 7.59
C VAL A 123 -5.89 -4.13 8.05
N ILE A 124 -6.71 -3.50 7.21
CA ILE A 124 -8.10 -3.10 7.52
C ILE A 124 -8.96 -4.32 7.88
N ASN A 125 -8.77 -5.42 7.16
CA ASN A 125 -9.50 -6.67 7.40
C ASN A 125 -8.97 -7.47 8.61
N GLY A 126 -7.92 -7.00 9.28
CA GLY A 126 -7.37 -7.64 10.47
C GLY A 126 -6.65 -8.96 10.17
N GLU A 127 -6.12 -9.12 8.96
CA GLU A 127 -5.30 -10.28 8.63
C GLU A 127 -4.06 -10.33 9.55
N ARG A 128 -3.72 -11.54 9.98
CA ARG A 128 -2.53 -11.77 10.82
C ARG A 128 -1.30 -12.12 10.00
N ILE A 129 -1.51 -12.62 8.79
CA ILE A 129 -0.48 -13.05 7.85
C ILE A 129 -0.75 -12.38 6.52
N THR A 130 0.30 -11.90 5.90
CA THR A 130 0.33 -11.39 4.54
C THR A 130 1.66 -11.77 3.89
N GLY A 131 2.00 -11.18 2.77
CA GLY A 131 3.28 -11.41 2.11
C GLY A 131 3.37 -10.74 0.76
N VAL A 132 4.30 -11.22 -0.02
CA VAL A 132 4.50 -10.80 -1.40
C VAL A 132 4.47 -12.01 -2.31
N THR A 133 4.02 -11.79 -3.54
CA THR A 133 3.99 -12.78 -4.60
C THR A 133 4.66 -12.20 -5.83
N THR A 134 5.60 -12.93 -6.44
CA THR A 134 5.98 -12.68 -7.83
C THR A 134 5.10 -13.53 -8.73
N MET A 135 4.59 -12.94 -9.81
CA MET A 135 3.68 -13.61 -10.74
C MET A 135 3.97 -13.20 -12.19
N LEU A 136 3.64 -14.04 -13.15
CA LEU A 136 3.58 -13.64 -14.55
C LEU A 136 2.39 -12.73 -14.75
N THR A 137 2.59 -11.60 -15.42
CA THR A 137 1.50 -10.69 -15.77
C THR A 137 0.80 -11.19 -17.02
N ASP A 138 -0.51 -11.30 -16.92
CA ASP A 138 -1.41 -11.55 -18.06
C ASP A 138 -2.31 -10.32 -18.32
N VAL A 139 -3.31 -10.49 -19.19
CA VAL A 139 -4.26 -9.42 -19.52
C VAL A 139 -5.32 -9.18 -18.45
N GLY A 140 -5.42 -10.06 -17.46
CA GLY A 140 -6.32 -9.94 -16.31
C GLY A 140 -5.73 -9.07 -15.20
N LEU A 141 -6.54 -8.80 -14.18
CA LEU A 141 -6.08 -8.07 -13.01
C LEU A 141 -5.48 -9.06 -12.00
N ASP A 142 -4.15 -9.15 -11.96
CA ASP A 142 -3.40 -10.02 -11.07
C ASP A 142 -3.81 -11.50 -11.13
N THR A 143 -4.14 -12.00 -12.34
CA THR A 143 -4.66 -13.35 -12.59
C THR A 143 -3.60 -14.33 -13.11
N GLY A 144 -2.44 -13.86 -13.50
CA GLY A 144 -1.38 -14.68 -14.06
C GLY A 144 -0.77 -15.68 -13.08
N ASP A 145 0.03 -16.58 -13.61
CA ASP A 145 0.58 -17.69 -12.84
C ASP A 145 1.55 -17.19 -11.75
N ILE A 146 1.43 -17.76 -10.55
CA ILE A 146 2.33 -17.48 -9.43
C ILE A 146 3.68 -18.11 -9.70
N LEU A 147 4.74 -17.33 -9.46
CA LEU A 147 6.12 -17.78 -9.56
C LEU A 147 6.67 -18.18 -8.19
N LEU A 148 6.78 -17.22 -7.27
CA LEU A 148 7.20 -17.45 -5.89
C LEU A 148 6.33 -16.66 -4.92
N LYS A 149 6.31 -17.08 -3.63
CA LYS A 149 5.64 -16.37 -2.53
C LYS A 149 6.55 -16.33 -1.31
N LYS A 150 6.42 -15.25 -0.54
CA LYS A 150 7.07 -15.11 0.77
C LYS A 150 6.08 -14.54 1.77
N GLU A 151 5.87 -15.24 2.88
CA GLU A 151 4.91 -14.88 3.92
C GLU A 151 5.55 -14.08 5.05
N THR A 152 4.75 -13.25 5.71
CA THR A 152 5.14 -12.54 6.93
C THR A 152 3.93 -12.26 7.81
N GLN A 153 4.16 -12.10 9.11
CA GLN A 153 3.13 -11.68 10.05
C GLN A 153 2.90 -10.17 9.97
N ILE A 154 1.67 -9.74 10.20
CA ILE A 154 1.31 -8.34 10.41
C ILE A 154 1.34 -8.07 11.91
N GLY A 155 2.13 -7.10 12.35
CA GLY A 155 2.19 -6.71 13.77
C GLY A 155 0.85 -6.15 14.26
N ALA A 156 0.49 -6.41 15.52
CA ALA A 156 -0.79 -6.02 16.10
C ALA A 156 -1.08 -4.50 15.99
N ASN A 157 -0.05 -3.67 16.07
CA ASN A 157 -0.13 -2.22 15.95
C ASN A 157 0.56 -1.68 14.69
N GLU A 158 1.02 -2.57 13.80
CA GLU A 158 1.70 -2.18 12.57
C GLU A 158 0.74 -1.46 11.63
N THR A 159 1.14 -0.30 11.14
CA THR A 159 0.37 0.48 10.18
C THR A 159 0.57 -0.05 8.76
N ALA A 160 -0.37 0.26 7.86
CA ALA A 160 -0.21 -0.09 6.45
C ALA A 160 1.03 0.57 5.83
N GLY A 161 1.43 1.76 6.30
CA GLY A 161 2.65 2.43 5.82
C GLY A 161 3.93 1.72 6.26
N GLU A 162 4.01 1.22 7.48
CA GLU A 162 5.15 0.42 7.97
C GLU A 162 5.22 -0.92 7.24
N LEU A 163 4.09 -1.61 7.11
CA LEU A 163 3.98 -2.87 6.38
C LEU A 163 4.36 -2.70 4.90
N PHE A 164 3.95 -1.60 4.27
CA PHE A 164 4.29 -1.26 2.88
C PHE A 164 5.82 -1.20 2.66
N GLY A 165 6.54 -0.51 3.54
CA GLY A 165 8.01 -0.45 3.46
C GLY A 165 8.65 -1.84 3.60
N ARG A 166 8.19 -2.62 4.57
CA ARG A 166 8.71 -3.98 4.83
C ARG A 166 8.41 -4.96 3.68
N LEU A 167 7.20 -4.90 3.11
CA LEU A 167 6.84 -5.72 1.95
C LEU A 167 7.55 -5.28 0.66
N ALA A 168 7.92 -4.01 0.52
CA ALA A 168 8.72 -3.53 -0.60
C ALA A 168 10.12 -4.15 -0.61
N GLU A 169 10.80 -4.19 0.55
CA GLU A 169 12.09 -4.85 0.70
C GLU A 169 11.98 -6.37 0.46
N MET A 170 11.01 -7.02 1.09
CA MET A 170 10.74 -8.44 0.89
C MET A 170 10.44 -8.77 -0.58
N GLY A 171 9.74 -7.87 -1.28
CA GLY A 171 9.42 -8.00 -2.70
C GLY A 171 10.65 -7.94 -3.58
N ALA A 172 11.63 -7.09 -3.24
CA ALA A 172 12.89 -7.02 -3.95
C ALA A 172 13.74 -8.30 -3.78
N GLU A 173 13.80 -8.84 -2.54
CA GLU A 173 14.46 -10.11 -2.28
C GLU A 173 13.79 -11.26 -3.07
N LEU A 174 12.47 -11.36 -3.02
CA LEU A 174 11.72 -12.39 -3.73
C LEU A 174 11.86 -12.25 -5.26
N LEU A 175 11.91 -11.02 -5.79
CA LEU A 175 12.15 -10.75 -7.20
C LEU A 175 13.53 -11.25 -7.62
N LYS A 176 14.57 -11.03 -6.79
CA LYS A 176 15.92 -11.55 -7.04
C LYS A 176 15.91 -13.07 -7.15
N GLU A 177 15.34 -13.76 -6.16
CA GLU A 177 15.19 -15.22 -6.16
C GLU A 177 14.43 -15.71 -7.40
N THR A 178 13.37 -14.97 -7.81
CA THR A 178 12.58 -15.32 -8.99
C THR A 178 13.38 -15.20 -10.29
N ILE A 179 14.18 -14.14 -10.44
CA ILE A 179 15.01 -13.95 -11.63
C ILE A 179 16.13 -15.01 -11.69
N GLU A 180 16.76 -15.32 -10.56
CA GLU A 180 17.79 -16.37 -10.47
C GLU A 180 17.22 -17.75 -10.85
N ALA A 181 16.01 -18.09 -10.37
CA ALA A 181 15.30 -19.31 -10.73
C ALA A 181 14.85 -19.32 -12.21
N LEU A 182 14.54 -18.16 -12.79
CA LEU A 182 14.24 -18.03 -14.22
C LEU A 182 15.51 -18.29 -15.06
N GLU A 183 16.64 -17.70 -14.67
CA GLU A 183 17.92 -17.85 -15.38
C GLU A 183 18.46 -19.29 -15.34
N SER A 184 18.26 -19.99 -14.21
CA SER A 184 18.63 -21.41 -14.07
C SER A 184 17.65 -22.38 -14.74
N GLY A 185 16.47 -21.91 -15.16
CA GLY A 185 15.40 -22.74 -15.73
C GLY A 185 14.66 -23.60 -14.71
N GLU A 186 14.82 -23.31 -13.41
CA GLU A 186 14.15 -24.04 -12.33
C GLU A 186 12.75 -23.50 -11.98
N LEU A 187 12.40 -22.34 -12.50
CA LEU A 187 11.15 -21.66 -12.21
C LEU A 187 9.94 -22.45 -12.74
N LYS A 188 9.00 -22.76 -11.86
CA LYS A 188 7.77 -23.50 -12.19
C LYS A 188 6.54 -22.67 -11.89
N PRO A 189 5.95 -22.01 -12.91
CA PRO A 189 4.72 -21.23 -12.72
C PRO A 189 3.56 -22.11 -12.25
N ILE A 190 2.80 -21.61 -11.27
CA ILE A 190 1.64 -22.30 -10.69
C ILE A 190 0.38 -21.48 -10.95
N LYS A 191 -0.63 -22.11 -11.58
CA LYS A 191 -1.93 -21.46 -11.81
C LYS A 191 -2.60 -21.08 -10.49
N GLN A 192 -3.18 -19.90 -10.47
CA GLN A 192 -3.95 -19.46 -9.31
C GLN A 192 -5.25 -20.25 -9.17
N ASN A 193 -5.64 -20.58 -7.92
CA ASN A 193 -6.94 -21.18 -7.64
C ASN A 193 -8.02 -20.08 -7.60
N GLU A 194 -8.88 -20.03 -8.60
CA GLU A 194 -9.95 -19.04 -8.71
C GLU A 194 -10.96 -19.09 -7.55
N ALA A 195 -11.16 -20.25 -6.94
CA ALA A 195 -12.07 -20.40 -5.80
C ALA A 195 -11.57 -19.69 -4.52
N GLU A 196 -10.26 -19.43 -4.41
CA GLU A 196 -9.64 -18.73 -3.29
C GLU A 196 -9.39 -17.24 -3.58
N ALA A 197 -9.67 -16.82 -4.81
CA ALA A 197 -9.36 -15.46 -5.24
C ALA A 197 -10.27 -14.43 -4.55
N THR A 198 -9.65 -13.38 -4.02
CA THR A 198 -10.35 -12.20 -3.54
C THR A 198 -9.84 -10.94 -4.25
N LYS A 199 -10.67 -9.90 -4.31
CA LYS A 199 -10.34 -8.64 -4.97
C LYS A 199 -10.32 -7.49 -3.99
N CYS A 200 -9.43 -6.53 -4.20
CA CYS A 200 -9.37 -5.29 -3.46
C CYS A 200 -9.31 -4.08 -4.40
N GLY A 201 -10.11 -3.07 -4.09
CA GLY A 201 -10.15 -1.83 -4.85
C GLY A 201 -9.14 -0.79 -4.35
N MET A 202 -9.06 0.34 -5.07
CA MET A 202 -8.29 1.49 -4.60
C MET A 202 -8.90 2.02 -3.29
N ILE A 203 -8.04 2.42 -2.36
CA ILE A 203 -8.47 3.14 -1.16
C ILE A 203 -8.97 4.53 -1.55
N LYS A 204 -10.11 4.91 -0.99
CA LYS A 204 -10.72 6.22 -1.14
C LYS A 204 -10.79 6.92 0.21
N LYS A 205 -10.85 8.26 0.19
CA LYS A 205 -10.88 9.06 1.43
C LYS A 205 -12.09 8.77 2.30
N GLU A 206 -13.25 8.55 1.67
CA GLU A 206 -14.50 8.23 2.36
C GLU A 206 -14.46 6.92 3.15
N TYR A 207 -13.60 5.97 2.77
CA TYR A 207 -13.43 4.72 3.52
C TYR A 207 -12.73 4.91 4.87
N GLY A 208 -12.11 6.09 5.09
CA GLY A 208 -11.48 6.44 6.35
C GLY A 208 -12.45 6.89 7.45
N HIS A 209 -13.74 7.05 7.17
CA HIS A 209 -14.73 7.38 8.18
C HIS A 209 -14.89 6.23 9.18
N ILE A 210 -14.71 6.53 10.46
CA ILE A 210 -14.75 5.53 11.53
C ILE A 210 -16.21 5.34 11.96
N ASP A 211 -16.67 4.11 11.90
CA ASP A 211 -17.91 3.67 12.53
C ASP A 211 -17.56 2.88 13.80
N PHE A 212 -17.69 3.52 14.94
CA PHE A 212 -17.36 2.90 16.25
C PHE A 212 -18.27 1.73 16.61
N SER A 213 -19.45 1.60 16.00
CA SER A 213 -20.36 0.47 16.23
C SER A 213 -19.84 -0.86 15.67
N ARG A 214 -18.79 -0.83 14.84
CA ARG A 214 -18.16 -2.02 14.27
C ARG A 214 -17.24 -2.77 15.23
N GLY A 215 -17.07 -2.27 16.45
CA GLY A 215 -16.25 -2.87 17.48
C GLY A 215 -14.79 -2.42 17.45
N LYS A 216 -14.13 -2.59 18.60
CA LYS A 216 -12.77 -2.07 18.87
C LYS A 216 -11.71 -2.58 17.88
N ASP A 217 -11.80 -3.84 17.46
CA ASP A 217 -10.84 -4.44 16.53
C ASP A 217 -10.97 -3.82 15.13
N ALA A 218 -12.21 -3.65 14.65
CA ALA A 218 -12.46 -3.05 13.35
C ALA A 218 -12.03 -1.57 13.31
N VAL A 219 -12.30 -0.82 14.38
CA VAL A 219 -11.86 0.57 14.51
C VAL A 219 -10.33 0.67 14.52
N HIS A 220 -9.66 -0.14 15.34
CA HIS A 220 -8.19 -0.17 15.40
C HIS A 220 -7.58 -0.53 14.05
N ASN A 221 -8.10 -1.57 13.39
CA ASN A 221 -7.62 -2.02 12.09
C ASN A 221 -7.84 -0.95 11.01
N LEU A 222 -8.97 -0.25 11.03
CA LEU A 222 -9.22 0.85 10.11
C LEU A 222 -8.22 1.99 10.30
N VAL A 223 -7.98 2.41 11.55
CA VAL A 223 -7.02 3.49 11.85
C VAL A 223 -5.62 3.13 11.35
N ARG A 224 -5.10 1.95 11.69
CA ARG A 224 -3.77 1.54 11.26
C ARG A 224 -3.68 1.21 9.77
N GLY A 225 -4.76 0.71 9.15
CA GLY A 225 -4.83 0.39 7.72
C GLY A 225 -4.94 1.63 6.82
N MET A 226 -5.49 2.73 7.34
CA MET A 226 -5.56 4.02 6.64
C MET A 226 -4.35 4.93 6.88
N ASN A 227 -3.40 4.54 7.72
CA ASN A 227 -2.20 5.31 8.04
C ASN A 227 -1.04 4.92 7.10
N PRO A 228 -0.36 5.86 6.41
CA PRO A 228 -0.46 7.32 6.56
C PRO A 228 -1.52 8.00 5.67
N TRP A 229 -2.09 7.31 4.72
CA TRP A 229 -3.04 7.89 3.77
C TRP A 229 -4.18 6.90 3.48
N PRO A 230 -5.43 7.40 3.42
CA PRO A 230 -5.90 8.79 3.54
C PRO A 230 -6.00 9.30 4.98
N CYS A 231 -5.72 8.49 5.99
CA CYS A 231 -5.95 8.63 7.41
C CYS A 231 -7.43 8.40 7.78
N ALA A 232 -7.66 7.67 8.86
CA ALA A 232 -8.99 7.51 9.41
C ALA A 232 -9.46 8.80 10.10
N TYR A 233 -10.76 9.04 10.12
CA TYR A 233 -11.36 10.22 10.75
C TYR A 233 -12.76 9.91 11.30
N ALA A 234 -13.16 10.70 12.29
CA ALA A 234 -14.53 10.72 12.79
C ALA A 234 -15.00 12.16 12.96
N MET A 235 -16.30 12.37 13.01
CA MET A 235 -16.86 13.70 13.22
C MET A 235 -16.99 13.97 14.73
N LEU A 236 -16.54 15.11 15.17
CA LEU A 236 -16.73 15.60 16.53
C LEU A 236 -17.32 17.01 16.46
N GLU A 237 -18.54 17.17 16.92
CA GLU A 237 -19.27 18.46 16.88
C GLU A 237 -19.30 19.09 15.46
N GLY A 238 -19.44 18.25 14.43
CA GLY A 238 -19.48 18.70 13.04
C GLY A 238 -18.11 18.93 12.39
N GLU A 239 -17.02 18.72 13.09
CA GLU A 239 -15.65 18.83 12.57
C GLU A 239 -15.01 17.46 12.34
N ALA A 240 -14.35 17.27 11.19
CA ALA A 240 -13.64 16.03 10.87
C ALA A 240 -12.28 15.97 11.60
N VAL A 241 -12.20 15.16 12.65
CA VAL A 241 -10.98 14.92 13.42
C VAL A 241 -10.31 13.67 12.86
N LYS A 242 -9.07 13.80 12.40
CA LYS A 242 -8.26 12.65 11.97
C LYS A 242 -7.71 11.91 13.16
N ILE A 243 -7.80 10.57 13.13
CA ILE A 243 -7.26 9.67 14.13
C ILE A 243 -6.10 8.92 13.50
N TRP A 244 -4.89 9.17 14.02
CA TRP A 244 -3.64 8.67 13.46
C TRP A 244 -3.17 7.39 14.11
N LYS A 245 -3.41 7.25 15.41
CA LYS A 245 -2.93 6.12 16.17
C LYS A 245 -3.87 5.79 17.31
N THR A 246 -4.12 4.50 17.47
CA THR A 246 -4.95 3.96 18.55
C THR A 246 -4.27 2.74 19.17
N ARG A 247 -4.75 2.32 20.32
CA ARG A 247 -4.49 0.99 20.89
C ARG A 247 -5.75 0.47 21.59
N HIS A 248 -5.82 -0.82 21.82
CA HIS A 248 -6.85 -1.39 22.68
C HIS A 248 -6.65 -0.94 24.11
N SER A 249 -7.75 -0.74 24.83
CA SER A 249 -7.78 -0.42 26.25
C SER A 249 -8.46 -1.55 27.03
N ASP A 250 -7.99 -1.77 28.26
CA ASP A 250 -8.61 -2.71 29.21
C ASP A 250 -9.77 -2.06 29.98
N ALA A 251 -10.11 -0.80 29.70
CA ALA A 251 -11.26 -0.14 30.30
C ALA A 251 -12.57 -0.84 29.86
N GLU A 252 -13.51 -0.90 30.79
CA GLU A 252 -14.84 -1.45 30.48
C GLU A 252 -15.62 -0.48 29.59
N PRO A 253 -16.33 -0.98 28.55
CA PRO A 253 -17.21 -0.16 27.75
C PRO A 253 -18.37 0.35 28.63
N SER A 254 -18.84 1.55 28.34
CA SER A 254 -20.11 1.98 28.88
C SER A 254 -21.22 1.20 28.15
N ARG A 255 -22.36 1.00 28.79
CA ARG A 255 -23.54 0.51 28.07
C ARG A 255 -24.21 1.63 27.25
N GLY A 256 -23.41 2.58 26.82
CA GLY A 256 -23.83 3.77 26.11
C GLY A 256 -23.71 3.63 24.60
N GLU A 257 -23.62 4.76 23.96
CA GLU A 257 -23.55 4.89 22.51
C GLU A 257 -22.12 4.67 21.99
N PRO A 258 -21.87 3.80 20.98
CA PRO A 258 -20.57 3.69 20.35
C PRO A 258 -20.11 5.06 19.83
N GLY A 259 -18.83 5.41 20.03
CA GLY A 259 -18.28 6.73 19.75
C GLY A 259 -18.25 7.65 20.96
N LEU A 260 -18.91 7.28 22.09
CA LEU A 260 -18.88 8.07 23.31
C LEU A 260 -17.45 8.15 23.89
N ILE A 261 -16.98 9.36 24.12
CA ILE A 261 -15.69 9.62 24.76
C ILE A 261 -15.87 9.46 26.28
N LEU A 262 -15.50 8.28 26.78
CA LEU A 262 -15.62 7.93 28.20
C LEU A 262 -14.70 8.77 29.08
N ARG A 263 -13.54 9.14 28.55
CA ARG A 263 -12.53 9.90 29.26
C ARG A 263 -11.66 10.67 28.26
N ALA A 264 -11.32 11.89 28.62
CA ALA A 264 -10.38 12.70 27.87
C ALA A 264 -9.61 13.59 28.86
N ASP A 265 -8.47 13.10 29.33
CA ASP A 265 -7.58 13.85 30.22
C ASP A 265 -6.11 13.53 29.93
N ARG A 266 -5.21 14.39 30.44
CA ARG A 266 -3.78 14.29 30.16
C ARG A 266 -3.08 13.07 30.78
N PHE A 267 -3.70 12.42 31.75
CA PHE A 267 -3.10 11.28 32.47
C PHE A 267 -3.56 9.94 31.90
N ASN A 268 -4.82 9.88 31.46
CA ASN A 268 -5.49 8.65 31.07
C ASN A 268 -5.78 8.60 29.56
N GLY A 269 -5.39 9.64 28.78
CA GLY A 269 -5.60 9.69 27.36
C GLY A 269 -7.05 9.96 26.95
N ILE A 270 -7.40 9.58 25.74
CA ILE A 270 -8.74 9.70 25.16
C ILE A 270 -9.28 8.30 24.95
N LEU A 271 -10.24 7.88 25.78
CA LEU A 271 -10.88 6.57 25.74
C LEU A 271 -12.24 6.69 25.06
N VAL A 272 -12.48 5.87 24.04
CA VAL A 272 -13.71 5.87 23.24
C VAL A 272 -14.35 4.49 23.27
N ASP A 273 -15.66 4.48 23.52
CA ASP A 273 -16.50 3.28 23.52
C ASP A 273 -16.71 2.76 22.09
N CYS A 274 -16.54 1.46 21.88
CA CYS A 274 -16.82 0.78 20.62
C CYS A 274 -17.95 -0.24 20.75
N GLY A 275 -18.70 -0.21 21.83
CA GLY A 275 -19.80 -1.12 22.13
C GLY A 275 -19.36 -2.49 22.64
N ASP A 276 -18.36 -3.12 22.03
CA ASP A 276 -17.77 -4.40 22.44
C ASP A 276 -16.48 -4.27 23.27
N GLY A 277 -16.01 -3.05 23.45
CA GLY A 277 -14.80 -2.71 24.19
C GLY A 277 -14.42 -1.27 24.00
N VAL A 278 -13.23 -0.90 24.50
CA VAL A 278 -12.74 0.48 24.49
C VAL A 278 -11.45 0.59 23.70
N ILE A 279 -11.34 1.66 22.94
CA ILE A 279 -10.12 2.03 22.23
C ILE A 279 -9.53 3.30 22.83
N GLU A 280 -8.21 3.36 22.96
CA GLU A 280 -7.50 4.57 23.33
C GLU A 280 -6.96 5.25 22.06
N ILE A 281 -7.29 6.52 21.87
CA ILE A 281 -6.69 7.36 20.84
C ILE A 281 -5.37 7.90 21.39
N LEU A 282 -4.28 7.63 20.68
CA LEU A 282 -2.93 8.06 21.04
C LEU A 282 -2.51 9.33 20.31
N GLU A 283 -2.92 9.46 19.05
CA GLU A 283 -2.58 10.61 18.21
C GLU A 283 -3.76 10.98 17.32
N LEU A 284 -4.01 12.28 17.21
CA LEU A 284 -5.12 12.84 16.42
C LEU A 284 -4.72 14.18 15.80
N GLN A 285 -5.60 14.71 14.95
CA GLN A 285 -5.39 15.99 14.29
C GLN A 285 -6.72 16.66 14.02
N PHE A 286 -6.91 17.84 14.59
CA PHE A 286 -8.06 18.71 14.31
C PHE A 286 -7.91 19.43 12.96
N PRO A 287 -9.01 19.92 12.36
CA PRO A 287 -8.96 20.72 11.15
C PRO A 287 -8.02 21.93 11.30
N GLY A 288 -7.12 22.10 10.31
CA GLY A 288 -6.16 23.21 10.32
C GLY A 288 -5.00 23.10 11.30
N ALA A 289 -5.04 22.16 12.24
CA ALA A 289 -3.97 21.94 13.23
C ALA A 289 -2.88 20.98 12.72
N LYS A 290 -1.81 20.85 13.48
CA LYS A 290 -0.80 19.79 13.29
C LYS A 290 -1.27 18.51 13.99
N ARG A 291 -0.77 17.37 13.56
CA ARG A 291 -0.86 16.10 14.27
C ARG A 291 -0.27 16.26 15.66
N MET A 292 -0.95 15.76 16.69
CA MET A 292 -0.56 15.89 18.10
C MET A 292 -0.91 14.62 18.87
N ASP A 293 -0.25 14.39 19.99
CA ASP A 293 -0.61 13.35 20.93
C ASP A 293 -1.90 13.69 21.71
N ALA A 294 -2.51 12.66 22.29
CA ALA A 294 -3.75 12.80 23.05
C ALA A 294 -3.60 13.75 24.26
N ALA A 295 -2.45 13.71 24.96
CA ALA A 295 -2.21 14.56 26.12
C ALA A 295 -2.19 16.06 25.77
N SER A 296 -1.60 16.39 24.61
CA SER A 296 -1.61 17.76 24.07
C SER A 296 -3.00 18.18 23.60
N ALA A 297 -3.74 17.26 22.96
CA ALA A 297 -5.09 17.55 22.46
C ALA A 297 -6.07 17.92 23.55
N VAL A 298 -6.05 17.22 24.69
CA VAL A 298 -6.99 17.45 25.80
C VAL A 298 -6.73 18.75 26.54
N LEU A 299 -5.55 19.37 26.42
CA LEU A 299 -5.27 20.68 26.99
C LEU A 299 -5.96 21.82 26.22
N GLY A 300 -6.13 21.66 24.92
CA GLY A 300 -6.75 22.65 24.03
C GLY A 300 -8.23 22.40 23.74
N HIS A 301 -8.71 21.18 23.91
CA HIS A 301 -10.05 20.76 23.51
C HIS A 301 -10.76 19.98 24.62
N LYS A 302 -11.94 20.46 25.04
CA LYS A 302 -12.79 19.73 25.99
C LYS A 302 -13.59 18.68 25.23
N MET A 303 -13.21 17.41 25.37
CA MET A 303 -13.80 16.30 24.59
C MET A 303 -14.60 15.30 25.43
N GLY A 304 -14.37 15.24 26.76
CA GLY A 304 -15.02 14.24 27.62
C GLY A 304 -16.55 14.27 27.52
N PHE A 305 -17.16 13.09 27.45
CA PHE A 305 -18.60 12.85 27.31
C PHE A 305 -19.24 13.37 26.01
N LYS A 306 -18.45 13.74 25.01
CA LYS A 306 -18.91 13.97 23.63
C LYS A 306 -18.89 12.66 22.85
N VAL A 307 -19.58 12.65 21.71
CA VAL A 307 -19.67 11.47 20.85
C VAL A 307 -18.96 11.77 19.54
N PHE A 308 -18.11 10.85 19.11
CA PHE A 308 -17.62 10.79 17.73
C PHE A 308 -18.68 10.13 16.85
N GLU A 309 -19.04 10.81 15.75
CA GLU A 309 -19.97 10.35 14.72
C GLU A 309 -19.25 9.87 13.44
#